data_c959855547b0c7e289393dc3a72d9b0a
#
_entry.id   c959855547b0c7e289393dc3a72d9b0a
#
_cell.length_a   1.000
_cell.length_b   1.000
_cell.length_c   1.000
_cell.angle_alpha   90.00
_cell.angle_beta   90.00
_cell.angle_gamma   90.00
#
_symmetry.space_group_name_H-M   'P 1'
#
loop_
_entity.id
_entity.type
_entity.pdbx_description
1 polymer ?
#
loop_
_entity_poly.entity_id
_entity_poly.type
_entity_poly.pdbx_seq_one_letter_code
_entity_poly.pdbx_strand_id
1 'polypeptide(L)'
;MEQSVRIRRVMVGDEKRLAYIQTESWKEAFREIVPADILAKCTDIGRATEMYKQLLEENKGNGYILELEEKPHCMTWWDAARDRDMDGFAELICIHSLKDNWRKGYGKMMMKKVLDDVKRAVYSKIMLWVFDNNIRAIRFYEAFGFAASGRKKPSLGTMEEMYIKTV
;
A
#
# COMPACT_ATOMS: atom_id res chain seq x y z
N MET A 1 -22.83 6.04 18.31
CA MET A 1 -21.53 6.71 18.56
C MET A 1 -20.69 6.59 17.31
N GLU A 2 -20.14 7.68 16.83
CA GLU A 2 -19.18 7.62 15.71
C GLU A 2 -17.93 6.88 16.15
N GLN A 3 -17.51 5.94 15.33
CA GLN A 3 -16.28 5.20 15.54
C GLN A 3 -15.09 6.16 15.44
N SER A 4 -14.22 6.18 16.45
CA SER A 4 -13.02 7.02 16.43
C SER A 4 -12.05 6.55 15.36
N VAL A 5 -11.72 7.43 14.41
CA VAL A 5 -10.79 7.18 13.31
C VAL A 5 -9.57 8.07 13.48
N ARG A 6 -8.39 7.49 13.47
CA ARG A 6 -7.13 8.24 13.57
C ARG A 6 -6.17 7.80 12.47
N ILE A 7 -5.64 8.77 11.72
CA ILE A 7 -4.52 8.56 10.80
C ILE A 7 -3.29 9.23 11.40
N ARG A 8 -2.20 8.50 11.50
CA ARG A 8 -0.93 9.02 12.01
C ARG A 8 0.25 8.44 11.25
N ARG A 9 1.38 9.13 11.31
CA ARG A 9 2.65 8.60 10.82
C ARG A 9 3.08 7.40 11.66
N VAL A 10 3.63 6.39 11.00
CA VAL A 10 4.20 5.22 11.67
C VAL A 10 5.46 5.59 12.45
N MET A 11 5.74 4.86 13.52
CA MET A 11 6.92 5.05 14.37
C MET A 11 7.50 3.69 14.80
N VAL A 12 8.74 3.70 15.28
CA VAL A 12 9.35 2.51 15.89
C VAL A 12 8.41 1.96 16.95
N GLY A 13 8.15 0.65 16.91
CA GLY A 13 7.15 -0.02 17.74
C GLY A 13 5.88 -0.43 16.99
N ASP A 14 5.65 0.12 15.80
CA ASP A 14 4.48 -0.23 14.95
C ASP A 14 4.71 -1.48 14.07
N GLU A 15 5.90 -2.05 14.05
CA GLU A 15 6.27 -3.12 13.12
C GLU A 15 5.31 -4.32 13.17
N LYS A 16 4.85 -4.72 14.33
CA LYS A 16 3.89 -5.84 14.48
C LYS A 16 2.51 -5.50 13.92
N ARG A 17 2.04 -4.27 14.14
CA ARG A 17 0.76 -3.78 13.62
C ARG A 17 0.78 -3.70 12.09
N LEU A 18 1.87 -3.17 11.52
CA LEU A 18 2.05 -3.06 10.07
C LEU A 18 2.15 -4.44 9.42
N ALA A 19 2.94 -5.33 9.99
CA ALA A 19 3.06 -6.71 9.53
C ALA A 19 1.72 -7.45 9.56
N TYR A 20 0.93 -7.27 10.61
CA TYR A 20 -0.40 -7.86 10.74
C TYR A 20 -1.34 -7.38 9.62
N ILE A 21 -1.43 -6.06 9.40
CA ILE A 21 -2.27 -5.51 8.34
C ILE A 21 -1.83 -6.07 6.98
N GLN A 22 -0.53 -6.05 6.68
CA GLN A 22 -0.02 -6.54 5.39
C GLN A 22 -0.32 -8.02 5.18
N THR A 23 0.07 -8.88 6.11
CA THR A 23 -0.08 -10.32 5.93
C THR A 23 -1.54 -10.75 5.85
N GLU A 24 -2.41 -10.23 6.72
CA GLU A 24 -3.83 -10.57 6.70
C GLU A 24 -4.55 -10.02 5.47
N SER A 25 -4.23 -8.78 5.06
CA SER A 25 -4.82 -8.21 3.84
C SER A 25 -4.38 -8.94 2.58
N TRP A 26 -3.13 -9.36 2.48
CA TRP A 26 -2.60 -10.13 1.34
C TRP A 26 -3.26 -11.50 1.23
N LYS A 27 -3.43 -12.21 2.33
CA LYS A 27 -4.12 -13.53 2.34
C LYS A 27 -5.53 -13.44 1.76
N GLU A 28 -6.24 -12.36 2.01
CA GLU A 28 -7.58 -12.15 1.47
C GLU A 28 -7.57 -11.57 0.06
N ALA A 29 -6.81 -10.51 -0.18
CA ALA A 29 -6.81 -9.79 -1.45
C ALA A 29 -6.21 -10.60 -2.59
N PHE A 30 -5.21 -11.43 -2.32
CA PHE A 30 -4.43 -12.14 -3.35
C PHE A 30 -4.72 -13.64 -3.42
N ARG A 31 -5.71 -14.12 -2.69
CA ARG A 31 -6.08 -15.55 -2.66
C ARG A 31 -6.28 -16.14 -4.05
N GLU A 32 -6.97 -15.42 -4.93
CA GLU A 32 -7.29 -15.85 -6.30
C GLU A 32 -6.32 -15.28 -7.35
N ILE A 33 -5.28 -14.57 -6.93
CA ILE A 33 -4.36 -13.85 -7.81
C ILE A 33 -2.97 -14.48 -7.81
N VAL A 34 -2.43 -14.74 -6.63
CA VAL A 34 -1.10 -15.29 -6.41
C VAL A 34 -1.20 -16.79 -6.10
N PRO A 35 -0.34 -17.65 -6.69
CA PRO A 35 -0.32 -19.07 -6.35
C PRO A 35 -0.21 -19.30 -4.84
N ALA A 36 -0.95 -20.26 -4.31
CA ALA A 36 -1.09 -20.49 -2.86
C ALA A 36 0.24 -20.71 -2.13
N ASP A 37 1.17 -21.45 -2.74
CA ASP A 37 2.48 -21.72 -2.17
C ASP A 37 3.36 -20.47 -2.10
N ILE A 38 3.28 -19.60 -3.11
CA ILE A 38 3.97 -18.32 -3.15
C ILE A 38 3.37 -17.36 -2.13
N LEU A 39 2.04 -17.27 -2.09
CA LEU A 39 1.33 -16.42 -1.14
C LEU A 39 1.64 -16.79 0.32
N ALA A 40 1.70 -18.08 0.63
CA ALA A 40 2.08 -18.56 1.94
C ALA A 40 3.48 -18.09 2.37
N LYS A 41 4.44 -18.11 1.45
CA LYS A 41 5.81 -17.62 1.71
C LYS A 41 5.87 -16.11 1.88
N CYS A 42 5.05 -15.36 1.14
CA CYS A 42 5.01 -13.90 1.18
C CYS A 42 4.22 -13.34 2.36
N THR A 43 3.48 -14.17 3.08
CA THR A 43 2.67 -13.77 4.23
C THR A 43 3.20 -14.31 5.54
N ASP A 44 4.51 -14.53 5.62
CA ASP A 44 5.19 -14.86 6.87
C ASP A 44 5.26 -13.62 7.77
N ILE A 45 4.60 -13.69 8.92
CA ILE A 45 4.48 -12.53 9.82
C ILE A 45 5.83 -12.15 10.47
N GLY A 46 6.69 -13.12 10.70
CA GLY A 46 8.02 -12.86 11.27
C GLY A 46 8.88 -12.04 10.31
N ARG A 47 8.91 -12.42 9.04
CA ARG A 47 9.66 -11.69 8.00
C ARG A 47 9.08 -10.30 7.77
N ALA A 48 7.76 -10.17 7.72
CA ALA A 48 7.12 -8.87 7.58
C ALA A 48 7.42 -7.95 8.76
N THR A 49 7.37 -8.47 9.98
CA THR A 49 7.71 -7.72 11.20
C THR A 49 9.14 -7.20 11.15
N GLU A 50 10.10 -8.05 10.77
CA GLU A 50 11.51 -7.67 10.69
C GLU A 50 11.75 -6.62 9.60
N MET A 51 11.09 -6.75 8.45
CA MET A 51 11.16 -5.78 7.36
C MET A 51 10.68 -4.39 7.82
N TYR A 52 9.52 -4.32 8.48
CA TYR A 52 8.99 -3.05 8.97
C TYR A 52 9.84 -2.47 10.08
N LYS A 53 10.36 -3.31 10.97
CA LYS A 53 11.31 -2.88 12.02
C LYS A 53 12.50 -2.15 11.40
N GLN A 54 13.12 -2.75 10.38
CA GLN A 54 14.25 -2.15 9.69
C GLN A 54 13.88 -0.82 9.02
N LEU A 55 12.75 -0.76 8.29
CA LEU A 55 12.27 0.48 7.66
C LEU A 55 12.05 1.60 8.67
N LEU A 56 11.49 1.29 9.83
CA LEU A 56 11.22 2.25 10.89
C LEU A 56 12.51 2.74 11.55
N GLU A 57 13.43 1.84 11.87
CA GLU A 57 14.74 2.16 12.47
C GLU A 57 15.59 3.01 11.52
N GLU A 58 15.57 2.73 10.22
CA GLU A 58 16.29 3.48 9.20
C GLU A 58 15.55 4.75 8.74
N ASN A 59 14.34 4.99 9.22
CA ASN A 59 13.47 6.11 8.84
C ASN A 59 13.31 6.22 7.31
N LYS A 60 13.11 5.09 6.63
CA LYS A 60 12.96 5.02 5.17
C LYS A 60 11.51 5.16 4.74
N GLY A 61 11.29 6.04 3.76
CA GLY A 61 9.97 6.25 3.16
C GLY A 61 8.98 6.95 4.08
N ASN A 62 7.73 6.99 3.66
CA ASN A 62 6.64 7.69 4.34
C ASN A 62 5.50 6.71 4.60
N GLY A 63 5.40 6.22 5.82
CA GLY A 63 4.38 5.28 6.24
C GLY A 63 3.32 5.93 7.13
N TYR A 64 2.07 5.53 6.92
CA TYR A 64 0.93 5.93 7.73
C TYR A 64 0.09 4.72 8.12
N ILE A 65 -0.50 4.80 9.31
CA ILE A 65 -1.44 3.81 9.82
C ILE A 65 -2.76 4.49 10.16
N LEU A 66 -3.87 3.84 9.80
CA LEU A 66 -5.21 4.24 10.19
C LEU A 66 -5.69 3.28 11.26
N GLU A 67 -6.09 3.82 12.38
CA GLU A 67 -6.60 3.10 13.53
C GLU A 67 -8.09 3.39 13.71
N LEU A 68 -8.86 2.35 14.01
CA LEU A 68 -10.26 2.41 14.40
C LEU A 68 -10.33 2.00 15.87
N GLU A 69 -10.71 2.95 16.74
CA GLU A 69 -10.76 2.72 18.20
C GLU A 69 -9.45 2.10 18.71
N GLU A 70 -8.32 2.70 18.31
CA GLU A 70 -6.95 2.28 18.65
C GLU A 70 -6.50 0.93 18.05
N LYS A 71 -7.34 0.27 17.23
CA LYS A 71 -6.99 -0.96 16.53
C LYS A 71 -6.49 -0.67 15.12
N PRO A 72 -5.38 -1.29 14.70
CA PRO A 72 -4.86 -1.09 13.36
C PRO A 72 -5.83 -1.64 12.31
N HIS A 73 -6.09 -0.88 11.26
CA HIS A 73 -7.00 -1.28 10.20
C HIS A 73 -6.42 -1.13 8.80
N CYS A 74 -5.79 -0.01 8.51
CA CYS A 74 -5.26 0.30 7.18
C CYS A 74 -3.85 0.87 7.31
N MET A 75 -3.00 0.58 6.33
CA MET A 75 -1.67 1.16 6.26
C MET A 75 -1.32 1.53 4.83
N THR A 76 -0.42 2.48 4.68
CA THR A 76 0.13 2.88 3.39
C THR A 76 1.60 3.25 3.52
N TRP A 77 2.33 3.13 2.41
CA TRP A 77 3.73 3.52 2.32
C TRP A 77 4.01 4.12 0.95
N TRP A 78 4.64 5.29 0.93
CA TRP A 78 5.10 5.90 -0.31
C TRP A 78 6.52 6.43 -0.18
N ASP A 79 7.25 6.56 -1.28
CA ASP A 79 8.60 7.11 -1.33
C ASP A 79 8.89 7.62 -2.75
N ALA A 80 10.11 8.10 -3.00
CA ALA A 80 10.60 8.26 -4.36
C ALA A 80 10.54 6.93 -5.10
N ALA A 81 10.23 6.96 -6.39
CA ALA A 81 10.12 5.75 -7.20
C ALA A 81 11.43 4.95 -7.18
N ARG A 82 11.31 3.64 -6.96
CA ARG A 82 12.44 2.71 -6.87
C ARG A 82 12.99 2.28 -8.23
N ASP A 83 12.16 2.36 -9.27
CA ASP A 83 12.57 2.03 -10.63
C ASP A 83 13.51 3.12 -11.17
N ARG A 84 14.67 2.72 -11.70
CA ARG A 84 15.75 3.64 -12.11
C ARG A 84 15.35 4.63 -13.21
N ASP A 85 14.42 4.25 -14.07
CA ASP A 85 13.92 5.09 -15.17
C ASP A 85 12.71 5.93 -14.80
N MET A 86 12.34 5.97 -13.52
CA MET A 86 11.22 6.74 -12.98
C MET A 86 11.66 7.88 -12.07
N ASP A 87 12.83 8.47 -12.36
CA ASP A 87 13.32 9.63 -11.62
C ASP A 87 12.30 10.78 -11.67
N GLY A 88 12.10 11.42 -10.51
CA GLY A 88 11.13 12.51 -10.37
C GLY A 88 9.68 12.06 -10.11
N PHE A 89 9.42 10.75 -10.10
CA PHE A 89 8.14 10.20 -9.68
C PHE A 89 8.16 9.84 -8.20
N ALA A 90 7.03 10.03 -7.51
CA ALA A 90 6.75 9.32 -6.28
C ALA A 90 6.20 7.93 -6.61
N GLU A 91 6.34 6.99 -5.70
CA GLU A 91 5.75 5.66 -5.79
C GLU A 91 4.86 5.38 -4.58
N LEU A 92 3.60 5.05 -4.84
CA LEU A 92 2.76 4.40 -3.85
C LEU A 92 3.17 2.93 -3.78
N ILE A 93 3.95 2.58 -2.76
CA ILE A 93 4.51 1.23 -2.61
C ILE A 93 3.44 0.25 -2.18
N CYS A 94 2.59 0.65 -1.25
CA CYS A 94 1.45 -0.16 -0.82
C CYS A 94 0.35 0.66 -0.17
N ILE A 95 -0.86 0.13 -0.25
CA ILE A 95 -2.01 0.53 0.54
C ILE A 95 -2.82 -0.73 0.84
N HIS A 96 -2.94 -1.07 2.12
CA HIS A 96 -3.55 -2.31 2.58
C HIS A 96 -4.59 -2.03 3.64
N SER A 97 -5.72 -2.72 3.56
CA SER A 97 -6.81 -2.65 4.53
C SER A 97 -7.27 -4.04 4.94
N LEU A 98 -7.57 -4.22 6.20
CA LEU A 98 -8.20 -5.45 6.68
C LEU A 98 -9.60 -5.60 6.08
N LYS A 99 -9.96 -6.83 5.69
CA LYS A 99 -11.19 -7.15 4.95
C LYS A 99 -12.47 -6.66 5.64
N ASP A 100 -12.56 -6.78 6.95
CA ASP A 100 -13.76 -6.50 7.73
C ASP A 100 -14.27 -5.06 7.57
N ASN A 101 -13.40 -4.15 7.14
CA ASN A 101 -13.72 -2.75 6.97
C ASN A 101 -13.58 -2.25 5.52
N TRP A 102 -13.53 -3.17 4.54
CA TRP A 102 -13.55 -2.78 3.14
C TRP A 102 -14.85 -2.04 2.78
N ARG A 103 -14.75 -1.12 1.82
CA ARG A 103 -15.86 -0.31 1.29
C ARG A 103 -16.50 0.66 2.31
N LYS A 104 -15.84 0.92 3.42
CA LYS A 104 -16.28 1.93 4.41
C LYS A 104 -15.60 3.30 4.24
N GLY A 105 -14.79 3.46 3.18
CA GLY A 105 -14.13 4.73 2.85
C GLY A 105 -12.76 4.95 3.50
N TYR A 106 -12.24 4.02 4.29
CA TYR A 106 -10.94 4.18 4.96
C TYR A 106 -9.77 4.19 3.98
N GLY A 107 -9.81 3.36 2.94
CA GLY A 107 -8.81 3.40 1.87
C GLY A 107 -8.77 4.75 1.15
N LYS A 108 -9.93 5.36 0.93
CA LYS A 108 -10.01 6.71 0.34
C LYS A 108 -9.37 7.76 1.23
N MET A 109 -9.57 7.68 2.53
CA MET A 109 -8.94 8.59 3.50
C MET A 109 -7.41 8.47 3.43
N MET A 110 -6.89 7.24 3.37
CA MET A 110 -5.46 6.98 3.26
C MET A 110 -4.88 7.45 1.93
N MET A 111 -5.57 7.22 0.81
CA MET A 111 -5.13 7.69 -0.50
C MET A 111 -5.06 9.22 -0.55
N LYS A 112 -6.04 9.91 0.00
CA LYS A 112 -6.01 11.38 0.10
C LYS A 112 -4.78 11.85 0.89
N LYS A 113 -4.48 11.19 2.00
CA LYS A 113 -3.28 11.51 2.80
C LYS A 113 -2.00 11.37 1.99
N VAL A 114 -1.85 10.28 1.22
CA VAL A 114 -0.69 10.05 0.35
C VAL A 114 -0.59 11.14 -0.72
N LEU A 115 -1.68 11.42 -1.42
CA LEU A 115 -1.67 12.42 -2.50
C LEU A 115 -1.34 13.83 -2.00
N ASP A 116 -1.85 14.19 -0.82
CA ASP A 116 -1.51 15.48 -0.18
C ASP A 116 -0.02 15.55 0.19
N ASP A 117 0.53 14.48 0.75
CA ASP A 117 1.95 14.40 1.09
C ASP A 117 2.86 14.49 -0.14
N VAL A 118 2.54 13.73 -1.17
CA VAL A 118 3.29 13.69 -2.44
C VAL A 118 3.31 15.08 -3.09
N LYS A 119 2.18 15.77 -3.07
CA LYS A 119 2.06 17.14 -3.58
C LYS A 119 2.89 18.13 -2.75
N ARG A 120 2.87 18.03 -1.42
CA ARG A 120 3.68 18.86 -0.52
C ARG A 120 5.18 18.61 -0.70
N ALA A 121 5.56 17.37 -1.03
CA ALA A 121 6.95 17.01 -1.33
C ALA A 121 7.39 17.44 -2.74
N VAL A 122 6.54 18.18 -3.46
CA VAL A 122 6.81 18.78 -4.78
C VAL A 122 6.99 17.75 -5.90
N TYR A 123 6.42 16.57 -5.76
CA TYR A 123 6.30 15.63 -6.89
C TYR A 123 5.13 16.04 -7.78
N SER A 124 5.33 15.96 -9.10
CA SER A 124 4.27 16.22 -10.09
C SER A 124 3.57 14.96 -10.57
N LYS A 125 4.16 13.80 -10.32
CA LYS A 125 3.64 12.49 -10.74
C LYS A 125 3.87 11.45 -9.68
N ILE A 126 2.91 10.51 -9.59
CA ILE A 126 2.99 9.33 -8.73
C ILE A 126 2.67 8.08 -9.57
N MET A 127 3.40 7.00 -9.32
CA MET A 127 3.18 5.71 -9.96
C MET A 127 2.94 4.63 -8.91
N LEU A 128 2.40 3.52 -9.35
CA LEU A 128 2.24 2.31 -8.55
C LEU A 128 2.30 1.07 -9.45
N TRP A 129 2.58 -0.07 -8.84
CA TRP A 129 2.44 -1.38 -9.46
C TRP A 129 1.24 -2.10 -8.86
N VAL A 130 0.42 -2.70 -9.71
CA VAL A 130 -0.77 -3.46 -9.30
C VAL A 130 -0.88 -4.73 -10.14
N PHE A 131 -1.27 -5.86 -9.53
CA PHE A 131 -1.54 -7.07 -10.29
C PHE A 131 -2.61 -6.81 -11.33
N ASP A 132 -2.36 -7.20 -12.58
CA ASP A 132 -3.22 -6.88 -13.73
C ASP A 132 -4.59 -7.54 -13.67
N ASN A 133 -4.76 -8.57 -12.84
CA ASN A 133 -6.04 -9.23 -12.57
C ASN A 133 -6.68 -8.81 -11.22
N ASN A 134 -6.08 -7.86 -10.50
CA ASN A 134 -6.66 -7.31 -9.28
C ASN A 134 -7.65 -6.19 -9.60
N ILE A 135 -8.80 -6.56 -10.14
CA ILE A 135 -9.81 -5.62 -10.65
C ILE A 135 -10.33 -4.68 -9.56
N ARG A 136 -10.47 -5.16 -8.33
CA ARG A 136 -10.91 -4.33 -7.20
C ARG A 136 -9.94 -3.19 -6.93
N ALA A 137 -8.65 -3.47 -6.87
CA ALA A 137 -7.62 -2.46 -6.65
C ALA A 137 -7.51 -1.50 -7.84
N ILE A 138 -7.54 -2.03 -9.07
CA ILE A 138 -7.50 -1.22 -10.29
C ILE A 138 -8.63 -0.19 -10.30
N ARG A 139 -9.85 -0.60 -10.02
CA ARG A 139 -11.01 0.32 -9.94
C ARG A 139 -10.84 1.39 -8.87
N PHE A 140 -10.26 1.00 -7.74
CA PHE A 140 -9.94 1.95 -6.66
C PHE A 140 -8.93 3.01 -7.13
N TYR A 141 -7.84 2.60 -7.80
CA TYR A 141 -6.83 3.51 -8.32
C TYR A 141 -7.35 4.38 -9.46
N GLU A 142 -8.11 3.81 -10.39
CA GLU A 142 -8.73 4.56 -11.49
C GLU A 142 -9.68 5.64 -10.97
N ALA A 143 -10.43 5.37 -9.90
CA ALA A 143 -11.31 6.35 -9.27
C ALA A 143 -10.55 7.57 -8.71
N PHE A 144 -9.25 7.43 -8.42
CA PHE A 144 -8.37 8.54 -8.03
C PHE A 144 -7.62 9.17 -9.21
N GLY A 145 -7.88 8.73 -10.44
CA GLY A 145 -7.28 9.29 -11.65
C GLY A 145 -5.97 8.65 -12.08
N PHE A 146 -5.62 7.49 -11.52
CA PHE A 146 -4.51 6.68 -12.04
C PHE A 146 -4.93 6.04 -13.37
N ALA A 147 -4.01 5.96 -14.30
CA ALA A 147 -4.23 5.34 -15.61
C ALA A 147 -3.13 4.31 -15.91
N ALA A 148 -3.51 3.23 -16.58
CA ALA A 148 -2.57 2.20 -17.02
C ALA A 148 -1.51 2.79 -17.96
N SER A 149 -0.24 2.48 -17.71
CA SER A 149 0.87 2.91 -18.55
C SER A 149 1.16 1.97 -19.72
N GLY A 150 0.63 0.75 -19.70
CA GLY A 150 0.99 -0.33 -20.61
C GLY A 150 2.27 -1.08 -20.22
N ARG A 151 3.02 -0.60 -19.26
CA ARG A 151 4.24 -1.26 -18.77
C ARG A 151 3.89 -2.36 -17.78
N LYS A 152 4.32 -3.58 -18.07
CA LYS A 152 4.06 -4.77 -17.26
C LYS A 152 5.36 -5.46 -16.87
N LYS A 153 5.34 -6.18 -15.76
CA LYS A 153 6.43 -7.05 -15.32
C LYS A 153 5.92 -8.29 -14.59
N PRO A 154 6.63 -9.43 -14.63
CA PRO A 154 6.30 -10.58 -13.78
C PRO A 154 6.50 -10.25 -12.30
N SER A 155 5.59 -10.76 -11.46
CA SER A 155 5.69 -10.63 -10.01
C SER A 155 4.88 -11.74 -9.34
N LEU A 156 5.48 -12.44 -8.39
CA LEU A 156 4.83 -13.47 -7.55
C LEU A 156 4.01 -14.50 -8.35
N GLY A 157 4.54 -14.94 -9.51
CA GLY A 157 3.87 -15.94 -10.36
C GLY A 157 2.71 -15.39 -11.20
N THR A 158 2.55 -14.08 -11.27
CA THR A 158 1.57 -13.38 -12.09
C THR A 158 2.19 -12.13 -12.71
N MET A 159 1.39 -11.21 -13.21
CA MET A 159 1.85 -9.97 -13.85
C MET A 159 1.36 -8.74 -13.10
N GLU A 160 2.22 -7.75 -12.96
CA GLU A 160 1.88 -6.41 -12.50
C GLU A 160 1.89 -5.43 -13.66
N GLU A 161 1.06 -4.43 -13.58
CA GLU A 161 1.06 -3.27 -14.49
C GLU A 161 1.31 -1.99 -13.71
N MET A 162 2.10 -1.09 -14.30
CA MET A 162 2.34 0.25 -13.76
C MET A 162 1.17 1.17 -14.11
N TYR A 163 0.65 1.84 -13.08
CA TYR A 163 -0.34 2.91 -13.20
C TYR A 163 0.27 4.23 -12.78
N ILE A 164 -0.10 5.31 -13.45
CA ILE A 164 0.47 6.64 -13.27
C ILE A 164 -0.65 7.67 -13.08
N LYS A 165 -0.37 8.66 -12.23
CA LYS A 165 -1.23 9.82 -12.00
C LYS A 165 -0.40 11.09 -11.95
N THR A 166 -0.90 12.17 -12.57
CA THR A 166 -0.41 13.54 -12.33
C THR A 166 -1.06 14.08 -11.05
N VAL A 167 -0.25 14.65 -10.17
CA VAL A 167 -0.70 15.20 -8.89
C VAL A 167 -0.66 16.71 -8.85
#